data_5c4e978f47104ee7fdba302c8d1c270b
#
_entry.id   5c4e978f47104ee7fdba302c8d1c270b
#
_cell.length_a   1.000
_cell.length_b   1.000
_cell.length_c   1.000
_cell.angle_alpha   90.00
_cell.angle_beta   90.00
_cell.angle_gamma   90.00
#
_symmetry.space_group_name_H-M   'P 1'
#
loop_
_entity.id
_entity.type
_entity.pdbx_description
1 polymer ?
#
loop_
_entity_poly.entity_id
_entity_poly.type
_entity_poly.pdbx_seq_one_letter_code
_entity_poly.pdbx_strand_id
1 'polypeptide(L)'
;IDQKKFGKTFYHLGPKRDAQIFEKVKDNETKIDKCDFILCTGLFDEYVDDLEYYKKLLKNHVSKKLICTNPDLTVHRGDVEELCAGSVAKVFEQLGGEVVYFGKPYEEVYKMCFKKNERVLAIGDNLRTDIKGANILNFDCVYISEGVHRDEYKDDSELETLLKKYNVRANFYQKELKW
;
A
#
# COMPACT_ATOMS: atom_id res chain seq x y z
N ILE A 1 -4.40 -8.94 -12.81
CA ILE A 1 -4.16 -10.06 -11.85
C ILE A 1 -3.87 -11.31 -12.66
N ASP A 2 -2.79 -12.01 -12.32
CA ASP A 2 -2.41 -13.26 -12.99
C ASP A 2 -3.32 -14.40 -12.52
N GLN A 3 -4.28 -14.76 -13.37
CA GLN A 3 -5.26 -15.82 -13.08
C GLN A 3 -4.61 -17.21 -12.93
N LYS A 4 -3.46 -17.46 -13.56
CA LYS A 4 -2.73 -18.73 -13.40
C LYS A 4 -2.13 -18.85 -11.99
N LYS A 5 -1.76 -17.73 -11.40
CA LYS A 5 -1.11 -17.67 -10.08
C LYS A 5 -2.13 -17.59 -8.93
N PHE A 6 -3.25 -16.89 -9.12
CA PHE A 6 -4.18 -16.56 -8.04
C PHE A 6 -5.56 -17.18 -8.18
N GLY A 7 -5.88 -17.78 -9.33
CA GLY A 7 -7.22 -18.25 -9.64
C GLY A 7 -8.04 -17.20 -10.39
N LYS A 8 -9.30 -17.51 -10.67
CA LYS A 8 -10.17 -16.70 -11.51
C LYS A 8 -11.13 -15.84 -10.69
N THR A 9 -11.67 -16.38 -9.62
CA THR A 9 -12.72 -15.74 -8.84
C THR A 9 -12.16 -15.01 -7.61
N PHE A 10 -12.73 -13.85 -7.29
CA PHE A 10 -12.27 -13.06 -6.15
C PHE A 10 -13.43 -12.51 -5.33
N TYR A 11 -13.14 -12.24 -4.07
CA TYR A 11 -13.97 -11.44 -3.19
C TYR A 11 -13.36 -10.03 -3.09
N HIS A 12 -14.14 -8.99 -3.46
CA HIS A 12 -13.68 -7.62 -3.28
C HIS A 12 -13.86 -7.15 -1.83
N LEU A 13 -12.75 -6.76 -1.21
CA LEU A 13 -12.70 -6.15 0.10
C LEU A 13 -12.21 -4.71 -0.08
N GLY A 14 -13.13 -3.76 0.03
CA GLY A 14 -12.86 -2.35 -0.18
C GLY A 14 -14.13 -1.55 -0.51
N PRO A 15 -14.00 -0.22 -0.63
CA PRO A 15 -15.13 0.64 -0.90
C PRO A 15 -15.65 0.44 -2.33
N LYS A 16 -16.95 0.62 -2.51
CA LYS A 16 -17.61 0.43 -3.82
C LYS A 16 -17.02 1.30 -4.94
N ARG A 17 -16.48 2.47 -4.61
CA ARG A 17 -15.83 3.38 -5.57
C ARG A 17 -14.61 2.78 -6.27
N ASP A 18 -13.98 1.76 -5.67
CA ASP A 18 -12.80 1.10 -6.22
C ASP A 18 -13.15 0.03 -7.29
N ALA A 19 -14.42 -0.20 -7.58
CA ALA A 19 -14.87 -1.19 -8.57
C ALA A 19 -14.26 -0.97 -9.97
N GLN A 20 -13.85 0.24 -10.29
CA GLN A 20 -13.15 0.55 -11.55
C GLN A 20 -11.82 -0.20 -11.71
N ILE A 21 -11.14 -0.55 -10.60
CA ILE A 21 -9.85 -1.27 -10.60
C ILE A 21 -10.00 -2.65 -11.26
N PHE A 22 -11.16 -3.28 -11.12
CA PHE A 22 -11.42 -4.63 -11.63
C PHE A 22 -12.62 -4.71 -12.60
N GLU A 23 -13.05 -3.59 -13.18
CA GLU A 23 -14.22 -3.51 -14.06
C GLU A 23 -14.18 -4.56 -15.18
N LYS A 24 -13.01 -4.77 -15.81
CA LYS A 24 -12.83 -5.76 -16.90
C LYS A 24 -13.03 -7.23 -16.48
N VAL A 25 -13.01 -7.50 -15.19
CA VAL A 25 -13.14 -8.85 -14.62
C VAL A 25 -14.21 -8.92 -13.53
N LYS A 26 -15.13 -7.95 -13.52
CA LYS A 26 -16.20 -7.84 -12.52
C LYS A 26 -17.07 -9.09 -12.41
N ASP A 27 -17.30 -9.78 -13.52
CA ASP A 27 -18.08 -11.02 -13.55
C ASP A 27 -17.44 -12.18 -12.77
N ASN A 28 -16.17 -12.03 -12.36
CA ASN A 28 -15.46 -13.00 -11.54
C ASN A 28 -15.58 -12.69 -10.03
N GLU A 29 -16.23 -11.59 -9.66
CA GLU A 29 -16.49 -11.27 -8.26
C GLU A 29 -17.50 -12.24 -7.65
N THR A 30 -17.23 -12.73 -6.44
CA THR A 30 -18.10 -13.67 -5.74
C THR A 30 -18.02 -13.51 -4.23
N LYS A 31 -18.80 -14.32 -3.50
CA LYS A 31 -18.78 -14.33 -2.02
C LYS A 31 -17.43 -14.85 -1.50
N ILE A 32 -17.02 -14.39 -0.32
CA ILE A 32 -15.74 -14.73 0.29
C ILE A 32 -15.52 -16.23 0.45
N ASP A 33 -16.58 -17.00 0.74
CA ASP A 33 -16.48 -18.46 0.88
C ASP A 33 -16.13 -19.16 -0.44
N LYS A 34 -16.54 -18.59 -1.58
CA LYS A 34 -16.45 -19.21 -2.90
C LYS A 34 -15.30 -18.68 -3.77
N CYS A 35 -14.61 -17.63 -3.33
CA CYS A 35 -13.54 -17.03 -4.11
C CYS A 35 -12.24 -17.83 -4.04
N ASP A 36 -11.42 -17.69 -5.08
CA ASP A 36 -10.05 -18.23 -5.10
C ASP A 36 -9.11 -17.36 -4.25
N PHE A 37 -9.30 -16.02 -4.29
CA PHE A 37 -8.49 -15.06 -3.52
C PHE A 37 -9.33 -13.85 -3.07
N ILE A 38 -8.78 -13.08 -2.12
CA ILE A 38 -9.37 -11.83 -1.62
C ILE A 38 -8.63 -10.66 -2.28
N LEU A 39 -9.36 -9.76 -2.95
CA LEU A 39 -8.82 -8.54 -3.52
C LEU A 39 -9.10 -7.38 -2.56
N CYS A 40 -8.09 -6.96 -1.81
CA CYS A 40 -8.20 -5.87 -0.85
C CYS A 40 -7.71 -4.55 -1.49
N THR A 41 -8.64 -3.63 -1.73
CA THR A 41 -8.36 -2.29 -2.26
C THR A 41 -8.43 -1.20 -1.20
N GLY A 42 -9.09 -1.47 -0.07
CA GLY A 42 -9.31 -0.53 1.01
C GLY A 42 -10.16 -1.12 2.12
N LEU A 43 -10.78 -0.25 2.90
CA LEU A 43 -11.79 -0.60 3.89
C LEU A 43 -13.19 -0.35 3.33
N PHE A 44 -14.20 -1.04 3.83
CA PHE A 44 -15.59 -0.72 3.53
C PHE A 44 -15.97 0.64 4.11
N ASP A 45 -16.79 1.41 3.41
CA ASP A 45 -17.20 2.74 3.86
C ASP A 45 -17.95 2.71 5.22
N GLU A 46 -18.59 1.59 5.55
CA GLU A 46 -19.31 1.37 6.81
C GLU A 46 -18.39 0.97 7.99
N TYR A 47 -17.13 0.59 7.73
CA TYR A 47 -16.18 0.04 8.72
C TYR A 47 -14.77 0.62 8.56
N VAL A 48 -14.67 1.92 8.30
CA VAL A 48 -13.40 2.61 7.96
C VAL A 48 -12.35 2.56 9.08
N ASP A 49 -12.77 2.44 10.35
CA ASP A 49 -11.87 2.43 11.52
C ASP A 49 -12.00 1.16 12.37
N ASP A 50 -12.78 0.16 11.91
CA ASP A 50 -13.06 -1.04 12.69
C ASP A 50 -12.23 -2.25 12.22
N LEU A 51 -10.95 -2.32 12.62
CA LEU A 51 -10.08 -3.46 12.31
C LEU A 51 -10.57 -4.78 12.94
N GLU A 52 -11.32 -4.74 14.04
CA GLU A 52 -11.90 -5.94 14.64
C GLU A 52 -13.01 -6.55 13.76
N TYR A 53 -13.74 -5.73 13.00
CA TYR A 53 -14.65 -6.23 11.97
C TYR A 53 -13.90 -7.09 10.94
N TYR A 54 -12.77 -6.58 10.40
CA TYR A 54 -11.97 -7.30 9.41
C TYR A 54 -11.34 -8.57 9.98
N LYS A 55 -10.90 -8.54 11.21
CA LYS A 55 -10.40 -9.72 11.91
C LYS A 55 -11.47 -10.83 12.02
N LYS A 56 -12.71 -10.46 12.36
CA LYS A 56 -13.83 -11.41 12.41
C LYS A 56 -14.18 -11.94 11.03
N LEU A 57 -14.22 -11.07 10.00
CA LEU A 57 -14.50 -11.44 8.61
C LEU A 57 -13.47 -12.42 8.06
N LEU A 58 -12.18 -12.18 8.32
CA LEU A 58 -11.07 -12.83 7.63
C LEU A 58 -10.57 -14.12 8.33
N LYS A 59 -10.80 -14.27 9.64
CA LYS A 59 -10.25 -15.37 10.46
C LYS A 59 -10.48 -16.78 9.92
N ASN A 60 -11.61 -17.01 9.25
CA ASN A 60 -11.96 -18.32 8.70
C ASN A 60 -11.50 -18.50 7.24
N HIS A 61 -10.79 -17.49 6.66
CA HIS A 61 -10.40 -17.47 5.26
C HIS A 61 -8.88 -17.37 5.05
N VAL A 62 -8.09 -17.64 6.08
CA VAL A 62 -6.62 -17.55 6.08
C VAL A 62 -5.93 -18.52 5.13
N SER A 63 -6.65 -19.55 4.67
CA SER A 63 -6.16 -20.46 3.61
C SER A 63 -6.15 -19.85 2.21
N LYS A 64 -6.83 -18.71 2.02
CA LYS A 64 -6.84 -17.94 0.77
C LYS A 64 -5.69 -16.94 0.76
N LYS A 65 -5.28 -16.51 -0.43
CA LYS A 65 -4.35 -15.38 -0.56
C LYS A 65 -5.13 -14.07 -0.52
N LEU A 66 -4.60 -13.07 0.18
CA LEU A 66 -5.09 -11.69 0.13
C LEU A 66 -4.16 -10.88 -0.78
N ILE A 67 -4.70 -10.32 -1.84
CA ILE A 67 -4.00 -9.39 -2.73
C ILE A 67 -4.31 -7.97 -2.27
N CYS A 68 -3.30 -7.29 -1.72
CA CYS A 68 -3.39 -5.91 -1.26
C CYS A 68 -2.88 -4.97 -2.35
N THR A 69 -3.73 -4.05 -2.81
CA THR A 69 -3.40 -3.12 -3.90
C THR A 69 -2.83 -1.79 -3.40
N ASN A 70 -2.91 -1.51 -2.11
CA ASN A 70 -2.34 -0.34 -1.46
C ASN A 70 -1.66 -0.73 -0.14
N PRO A 71 -0.32 -0.90 -0.11
CA PRO A 71 0.41 -1.31 1.08
C PRO A 71 0.48 -0.28 2.21
N ASP A 72 0.09 0.97 1.97
CA ASP A 72 0.07 1.99 3.01
C ASP A 72 -0.85 1.58 4.15
N LEU A 73 -0.40 1.82 5.40
CA LEU A 73 -1.21 1.53 6.59
C LEU A 73 -2.24 2.62 6.82
N THR A 74 -1.82 3.87 6.66
CA THR A 74 -2.62 5.06 6.86
C THR A 74 -2.33 6.10 5.79
N VAL A 75 -3.24 7.05 5.62
CA VAL A 75 -3.09 8.24 4.78
C VAL A 75 -3.69 9.43 5.51
N HIS A 76 -3.10 10.62 5.31
CA HIS A 76 -3.70 11.86 5.79
C HIS A 76 -4.58 12.49 4.72
N ARG A 77 -5.81 12.86 5.09
CA ARG A 77 -6.71 13.70 4.29
C ARG A 77 -7.00 14.96 5.07
N GLY A 78 -6.25 16.02 4.80
CA GLY A 78 -6.20 17.18 5.67
C GLY A 78 -5.64 16.80 7.03
N ASP A 79 -6.37 17.09 8.09
CA ASP A 79 -5.97 16.78 9.48
C ASP A 79 -6.47 15.40 9.97
N VAL A 80 -7.15 14.63 9.12
CA VAL A 80 -7.69 13.31 9.49
C VAL A 80 -6.76 12.22 8.98
N GLU A 81 -6.32 11.34 9.86
CA GLU A 81 -5.64 10.10 9.52
C GLU A 81 -6.69 9.02 9.24
N GLU A 82 -6.62 8.38 8.07
CA GLU A 82 -7.50 7.30 7.65
C GLU A 82 -6.71 6.01 7.43
N LEU A 83 -7.30 4.87 7.80
CA LEU A 83 -6.72 3.56 7.53
C LEU A 83 -6.78 3.21 6.04
N CYS A 84 -5.74 2.52 5.56
CA CYS A 84 -5.64 2.03 4.18
C CYS A 84 -5.70 0.49 4.11
N ALA A 85 -5.74 -0.06 2.89
CA ALA A 85 -5.78 -1.51 2.66
C ALA A 85 -4.64 -2.27 3.36
N GLY A 86 -3.46 -1.64 3.50
CA GLY A 86 -2.33 -2.22 4.22
C GLY A 86 -2.63 -2.54 5.68
N SER A 87 -3.49 -1.77 6.35
CA SER A 87 -3.92 -2.06 7.72
C SER A 87 -4.75 -3.33 7.80
N VAL A 88 -5.65 -3.57 6.84
CA VAL A 88 -6.43 -4.81 6.73
C VAL A 88 -5.52 -5.99 6.37
N ALA A 89 -4.58 -5.79 5.45
CA ALA A 89 -3.60 -6.80 5.08
C ALA A 89 -2.74 -7.22 6.29
N LYS A 90 -2.35 -6.26 7.13
CA LYS A 90 -1.63 -6.52 8.39
C LYS A 90 -2.44 -7.37 9.37
N VAL A 91 -3.73 -7.11 9.51
CA VAL A 91 -4.64 -7.94 10.31
C VAL A 91 -4.67 -9.37 9.77
N PHE A 92 -4.74 -9.53 8.45
CA PHE A 92 -4.75 -10.85 7.81
C PHE A 92 -3.46 -11.64 8.03
N GLU A 93 -2.28 -10.99 7.95
CA GLU A 93 -0.99 -11.59 8.31
C GLU A 93 -0.94 -12.04 9.78
N GLN A 94 -1.46 -11.21 10.70
CA GLN A 94 -1.53 -11.57 12.13
C GLN A 94 -2.42 -12.79 12.42
N LEU A 95 -3.42 -13.04 11.56
CA LEU A 95 -4.24 -14.24 11.60
C LEU A 95 -3.56 -15.48 10.99
N GLY A 96 -2.36 -15.32 10.41
CA GLY A 96 -1.61 -16.39 9.73
C GLY A 96 -1.92 -16.52 8.24
N GLY A 97 -2.59 -15.55 7.63
CA GLY A 97 -2.88 -15.52 6.20
C GLY A 97 -1.70 -15.04 5.36
N GLU A 98 -1.64 -15.47 4.10
CA GLU A 98 -0.65 -15.03 3.12
C GLU A 98 -1.12 -13.78 2.39
N VAL A 99 -0.34 -12.70 2.44
CA VAL A 99 -0.59 -11.45 1.71
C VAL A 99 0.37 -11.30 0.53
N VAL A 100 -0.18 -10.92 -0.62
CA VAL A 100 0.59 -10.51 -1.79
C VAL A 100 0.36 -9.03 -2.02
N TYR A 101 1.40 -8.24 -1.83
CA TYR A 101 1.33 -6.79 -1.97
C TYR A 101 1.61 -6.33 -3.39
N PHE A 102 0.77 -5.41 -3.90
CA PHE A 102 0.98 -4.65 -5.12
C PHE A 102 0.97 -3.16 -4.78
N GLY A 103 1.85 -2.40 -5.43
CA GLY A 103 2.05 -0.99 -5.14
C GLY A 103 3.42 -0.73 -4.54
N LYS A 104 3.70 0.49 -4.16
CA LYS A 104 4.95 0.90 -3.50
C LYS A 104 5.08 0.21 -2.12
N PRO A 105 6.24 -0.27 -1.72
CA PRO A 105 7.58 -0.15 -2.32
C PRO A 105 7.96 -1.29 -3.26
N TYR A 106 7.03 -2.12 -3.70
CA TYR A 106 7.29 -3.34 -4.47
C TYR A 106 7.65 -3.03 -5.93
N GLU A 107 8.64 -3.76 -6.44
CA GLU A 107 9.28 -3.51 -7.74
C GLU A 107 8.32 -3.55 -8.93
N GLU A 108 7.28 -4.39 -8.87
CA GLU A 108 6.33 -4.61 -9.94
C GLU A 108 5.64 -3.33 -10.41
N VAL A 109 5.28 -2.43 -9.50
CA VAL A 109 4.63 -1.16 -9.86
C VAL A 109 5.58 -0.24 -10.61
N TYR A 110 6.84 -0.23 -10.22
CA TYR A 110 7.85 0.63 -10.85
C TYR A 110 8.23 0.15 -12.24
N LYS A 111 8.32 -1.17 -12.47
CA LYS A 111 8.60 -1.76 -13.80
C LYS A 111 7.60 -1.32 -14.88
N MET A 112 6.41 -0.90 -14.48
CA MET A 112 5.39 -0.39 -15.38
C MET A 112 5.57 1.11 -15.71
N CYS A 113 6.40 1.84 -14.98
CA CYS A 113 6.51 3.29 -15.06
C CYS A 113 7.70 3.79 -15.90
N PHE A 114 8.71 2.96 -16.15
CA PHE A 114 9.93 3.37 -16.85
C PHE A 114 10.44 2.27 -17.78
N LYS A 115 11.26 2.68 -18.76
CA LYS A 115 11.95 1.77 -19.67
C LYS A 115 13.36 1.46 -19.17
N LYS A 116 13.89 0.32 -19.57
CA LYS A 116 15.28 -0.07 -19.30
C LYS A 116 16.23 1.04 -19.76
N ASN A 117 17.14 1.48 -18.89
CA ASN A 117 18.14 2.54 -19.11
C ASN A 117 17.62 4.00 -18.96
N GLU A 118 16.40 4.24 -18.55
CA GLU A 118 15.97 5.59 -18.15
C GLU A 118 16.52 5.94 -16.76
N ARG A 119 16.93 7.21 -16.59
CA ARG A 119 17.21 7.74 -15.25
C ARG A 119 15.90 8.10 -14.59
N VAL A 120 15.70 7.58 -13.39
CA VAL A 120 14.47 7.78 -12.62
C VAL A 120 14.79 8.61 -11.38
N LEU A 121 14.00 9.65 -11.14
CA LEU A 121 13.94 10.38 -9.88
C LEU A 121 12.61 10.10 -9.24
N ALA A 122 12.62 9.41 -8.10
CA ALA A 122 11.42 9.20 -7.31
C ALA A 122 11.17 10.41 -6.40
N ILE A 123 9.90 10.82 -6.27
CA ILE A 123 9.49 11.92 -5.40
C ILE A 123 8.36 11.42 -4.51
N GLY A 124 8.46 11.58 -3.21
CA GLY A 124 7.41 11.14 -2.31
C GLY A 124 7.64 11.54 -0.86
N ASP A 125 6.61 11.38 -0.06
CA ASP A 125 6.56 11.80 1.34
C ASP A 125 6.51 10.62 2.34
N ASN A 126 6.32 9.41 1.84
CA ASN A 126 6.23 8.23 2.70
C ASN A 126 7.55 7.43 2.67
N LEU A 127 8.24 7.41 3.81
CA LEU A 127 9.50 6.69 3.98
C LEU A 127 9.36 5.18 3.85
N ARG A 128 8.18 4.62 4.19
CA ARG A 128 7.90 3.17 4.13
C ARG A 128 7.63 2.69 2.71
N THR A 129 7.12 3.54 1.83
CA THR A 129 6.67 3.16 0.49
C THR A 129 7.44 3.88 -0.61
N ASP A 130 7.39 5.21 -0.69
CA ASP A 130 8.03 5.98 -1.76
C ASP A 130 9.55 5.88 -1.70
N ILE A 131 10.13 6.28 -0.57
CA ILE A 131 11.58 6.33 -0.41
C ILE A 131 12.15 4.91 -0.31
N LYS A 132 11.46 4.02 0.39
CA LYS A 132 11.84 2.60 0.45
C LYS A 132 11.85 1.95 -0.94
N GLY A 133 10.84 2.21 -1.76
CA GLY A 133 10.76 1.69 -3.12
C GLY A 133 11.87 2.22 -4.02
N ALA A 134 12.17 3.52 -3.95
CA ALA A 134 13.30 4.12 -4.64
C ALA A 134 14.63 3.47 -4.23
N ASN A 135 14.82 3.23 -2.93
CA ASN A 135 16.05 2.60 -2.42
C ASN A 135 16.20 1.14 -2.85
N ILE A 136 15.12 0.35 -2.87
CA ILE A 136 15.13 -1.04 -3.36
C ILE A 136 15.60 -1.10 -4.83
N LEU A 137 15.18 -0.12 -5.64
CA LEU A 137 15.50 -0.05 -7.06
C LEU A 137 16.76 0.76 -7.39
N ASN A 138 17.44 1.28 -6.38
CA ASN A 138 18.62 2.13 -6.54
C ASN A 138 18.33 3.42 -7.35
N PHE A 139 17.14 3.98 -7.23
CA PHE A 139 16.80 5.27 -7.82
C PHE A 139 17.24 6.42 -6.93
N ASP A 140 17.56 7.56 -7.56
CA ASP A 140 17.63 8.83 -6.85
C ASP A 140 16.25 9.20 -6.34
N CYS A 141 16.17 9.84 -5.15
CA CYS A 141 14.89 10.25 -4.60
C CYS A 141 14.93 11.59 -3.88
N VAL A 142 13.80 12.30 -3.98
CA VAL A 142 13.47 13.50 -3.21
C VAL A 142 12.46 13.12 -2.14
N TYR A 143 12.80 13.34 -0.89
CA TYR A 143 11.87 13.19 0.22
C TYR A 143 11.13 14.51 0.47
N ILE A 144 9.79 14.46 0.50
CA ILE A 144 8.92 15.59 0.83
C ILE A 144 8.58 15.49 2.32
N SER A 145 9.17 16.39 3.10
CA SER A 145 9.22 16.23 4.54
C SER A 145 7.97 16.69 5.30
N GLU A 146 7.17 17.60 4.73
CA GLU A 146 5.90 18.07 5.32
C GLU A 146 4.71 17.15 4.98
N GLY A 147 4.98 15.86 4.68
CA GLY A 147 3.98 14.85 4.36
C GLY A 147 3.66 13.91 5.51
N VAL A 148 3.56 12.61 5.22
CA VAL A 148 3.12 11.54 6.15
C VAL A 148 3.89 11.51 7.48
N HIS A 149 5.18 11.86 7.47
CA HIS A 149 6.05 11.78 8.65
C HIS A 149 6.35 13.13 9.30
N ARG A 150 5.61 14.20 8.96
CA ARG A 150 5.84 15.56 9.44
C ARG A 150 5.90 15.70 10.96
N ASP A 151 5.15 14.88 11.68
CA ASP A 151 5.05 14.92 13.14
C ASP A 151 6.07 13.98 13.85
N GLU A 152 6.89 13.26 13.07
CA GLU A 152 7.88 12.31 13.62
C GLU A 152 9.26 12.94 13.84
N TYR A 153 9.47 14.19 13.48
CA TYR A 153 10.73 14.95 13.68
C TYR A 153 10.40 16.45 13.84
N LYS A 154 11.29 17.20 14.48
CA LYS A 154 11.04 18.61 14.79
C LYS A 154 11.74 19.57 13.84
N ASP A 155 12.93 19.20 13.41
CA ASP A 155 13.77 20.04 12.54
C ASP A 155 14.69 19.18 11.66
N ASP A 156 15.38 19.85 10.75
CA ASP A 156 16.24 19.18 9.77
C ASP A 156 17.40 18.39 10.40
N SER A 157 17.79 18.71 11.67
CA SER A 157 18.85 17.97 12.37
C SER A 157 18.39 16.55 12.78
N GLU A 158 17.11 16.35 12.99
CA GLU A 158 16.52 15.05 13.32
C GLU A 158 16.18 14.21 12.07
N LEU A 159 16.22 14.83 10.88
CA LEU A 159 15.88 14.15 9.62
C LEU A 159 16.76 12.91 9.36
N GLU A 160 18.07 13.01 9.59
CA GLU A 160 18.96 11.86 9.44
C GLU A 160 18.61 10.71 10.40
N THR A 161 18.18 11.04 11.60
CA THR A 161 17.76 10.07 12.62
C THR A 161 16.48 9.38 12.17
N LEU A 162 15.53 10.15 11.60
CA LEU A 162 14.30 9.62 11.03
C LEU A 162 14.59 8.67 9.86
N LEU A 163 15.45 9.06 8.92
CA LEU A 163 15.82 8.20 7.79
C LEU A 163 16.48 6.89 8.27
N LYS A 164 17.34 6.95 9.28
CA LYS A 164 17.95 5.77 9.92
C LYS A 164 16.91 4.88 10.58
N LYS A 165 15.93 5.45 11.30
CA LYS A 165 14.80 4.72 11.91
C LYS A 165 14.06 3.87 10.89
N TYR A 166 13.84 4.39 9.69
CA TYR A 166 13.16 3.69 8.59
C TYR A 166 14.10 2.84 7.71
N ASN A 167 15.40 2.88 7.97
CA ASN A 167 16.43 2.20 7.17
C ASN A 167 16.33 2.56 5.68
N VAL A 168 16.30 3.86 5.40
CA VAL A 168 16.23 4.44 4.06
C VAL A 168 17.21 5.60 3.90
N ARG A 169 17.47 5.99 2.64
CA ARG A 169 18.27 7.16 2.27
C ARG A 169 17.47 8.03 1.32
N ALA A 170 17.61 9.34 1.42
CA ALA A 170 17.14 10.30 0.44
C ALA A 170 18.35 11.06 -0.13
N ASN A 171 18.37 11.26 -1.46
CA ASN A 171 19.43 12.04 -2.13
C ASN A 171 19.19 13.54 -1.93
N PHE A 172 17.92 13.91 -1.90
CA PHE A 172 17.44 15.28 -1.75
C PHE A 172 16.24 15.31 -0.82
N TYR A 173 15.96 16.47 -0.22
CA TYR A 173 14.71 16.69 0.48
C TYR A 173 14.19 18.10 0.25
N GLN A 174 12.88 18.25 0.32
CA GLN A 174 12.16 19.51 0.28
C GLN A 174 11.02 19.45 1.30
N LYS A 175 10.66 20.60 1.87
CA LYS A 175 9.48 20.67 2.75
C LYS A 175 8.21 20.36 2.00
N GLU A 176 8.00 21.07 0.91
CA GLU A 176 6.84 20.96 0.03
C GLU A 176 7.31 20.74 -1.40
N LEU A 177 6.47 20.08 -2.21
CA LEU A 177 6.74 19.93 -3.63
C LEU A 177 6.55 21.29 -4.33
N LYS A 178 7.66 21.86 -4.81
CA LYS A 178 7.68 23.11 -5.57
C LYS A 178 8.43 22.86 -6.87
N TRP A 179 7.85 23.31 -7.97
CA TRP A 179 8.39 23.23 -9.32
C TRP A 179 9.10 24.53 -9.69
#